data_0e831c455853dd746f0738f2c9c63929
#
_entry.id   0e831c455853dd746f0738f2c9c63929
#
_cell.length_a   1.000
_cell.length_b   1.000
_cell.length_c   1.000
_cell.angle_alpha   90.00
_cell.angle_beta   90.00
_cell.angle_gamma   90.00
#
_symmetry.space_group_name_H-M   'P 1'
#
loop_
_entity.id
_entity.type
_entity.pdbx_description
1 polymer ?
#
loop_
_entity_poly.entity_id
_entity_poly.type
_entity_poly.pdbx_seq_one_letter_code
_entity_poly.pdbx_strand_id
1 'polypeptide(L)'
;MIKSSKERMVFTMSILQTTDLKKYYGAAPNITKALDGVTLSVGQGEFVAIVGTSGSGKSTLLNMIGGLDLPTTGKVTVDGKELSMLNDEQLTIFRRRKIGFIFQNYNLVPVLNVYENIVLPVELDGNNVDKKFMDKVVRMLGLEDKQSSMPGNLSGGQQQRVAIARALVSKPAIVLADEPTGNLDSRTSNDVLGLLKATSQQFHQTLVMITHNNEIAQLADRIIRIEDGKIYE
;
A
#
# COMPACT_ATOMS: atom_id res chain seq x y z
N MET A 1 39.66 -30.36 -7.10
CA MET A 1 38.64 -30.26 -6.04
C MET A 1 37.87 -28.95 -6.26
N ILE A 2 36.76 -29.00 -6.98
CA ILE A 2 35.94 -27.83 -7.32
C ILE A 2 34.82 -27.83 -6.32
N LYS A 3 34.81 -26.83 -5.40
CA LYS A 3 33.70 -26.58 -4.48
C LYS A 3 32.58 -25.85 -5.26
N SER A 4 31.53 -26.60 -5.56
CA SER A 4 30.28 -26.05 -6.05
C SER A 4 29.65 -25.17 -4.99
N SER A 5 29.61 -23.86 -5.22
CA SER A 5 28.79 -22.91 -4.49
C SER A 5 27.31 -23.12 -4.91
N LYS A 6 26.59 -23.90 -4.10
CA LYS A 6 25.14 -23.96 -4.17
C LYS A 6 24.59 -22.58 -3.67
N GLU A 7 24.31 -21.67 -4.58
CA GLU A 7 23.43 -20.57 -4.30
C GLU A 7 22.06 -21.16 -3.91
N ARG A 8 21.73 -21.04 -2.63
CA ARG A 8 20.36 -21.27 -2.16
C ARG A 8 19.50 -20.14 -2.74
N MET A 9 18.84 -20.41 -3.84
CA MET A 9 17.67 -19.63 -4.26
C MET A 9 16.64 -19.72 -3.12
N VAL A 10 16.60 -18.71 -2.27
CA VAL A 10 15.49 -18.51 -1.35
C VAL A 10 14.31 -18.15 -2.25
N PHE A 11 13.42 -19.09 -2.52
CA PHE A 11 12.11 -18.80 -3.11
C PHE A 11 11.33 -17.97 -2.09
N THR A 12 11.51 -16.66 -2.10
CA THR A 12 10.63 -15.78 -1.37
C THR A 12 9.27 -15.90 -2.05
N MET A 13 8.27 -16.42 -1.34
CA MET A 13 6.91 -16.53 -1.89
C MET A 13 6.44 -15.11 -2.25
N SER A 14 6.09 -14.92 -3.51
CA SER A 14 5.56 -13.64 -3.98
C SER A 14 4.19 -13.40 -3.37
N ILE A 15 4.05 -12.29 -2.64
CA ILE A 15 2.79 -11.87 -2.02
C ILE A 15 1.90 -11.12 -3.00
N LEU A 16 2.52 -10.46 -3.99
CA LEU A 16 1.85 -9.75 -5.07
C LEU A 16 2.44 -10.18 -6.41
N GLN A 17 1.58 -10.45 -7.38
CA GLN A 17 1.95 -10.68 -8.78
C GLN A 17 0.97 -9.98 -9.71
N THR A 18 1.49 -9.33 -10.75
CA THR A 18 0.71 -8.94 -11.92
C THR A 18 1.25 -9.62 -13.15
N THR A 19 0.38 -10.00 -14.09
CA THR A 19 0.77 -10.67 -15.35
C THR A 19 0.06 -10.02 -16.51
N ASP A 20 0.83 -9.43 -17.44
CA ASP A 20 0.35 -8.73 -18.63
C ASP A 20 -0.85 -7.80 -18.33
N LEU A 21 -0.75 -7.07 -17.22
CA LEU A 21 -1.83 -6.25 -16.70
C LEU A 21 -2.06 -5.04 -17.60
N LYS A 22 -3.28 -4.88 -18.12
CA LYS A 22 -3.68 -3.76 -18.95
C LYS A 22 -4.91 -3.07 -18.40
N LYS A 23 -4.89 -1.76 -18.44
CA LYS A 23 -6.06 -0.93 -18.15
C LYS A 23 -6.21 0.15 -19.19
N TYR A 24 -7.31 0.10 -19.91
CA TYR A 24 -7.66 1.04 -20.96
C TYR A 24 -8.96 1.74 -20.58
N TYR A 25 -8.96 3.07 -20.67
CA TYR A 25 -10.14 3.90 -20.43
C TYR A 25 -10.62 4.52 -21.75
N GLY A 26 -11.92 4.79 -21.83
CA GLY A 26 -12.57 5.37 -23.02
C GLY A 26 -12.95 4.33 -24.07
N ALA A 27 -13.39 4.81 -25.23
CA ALA A 27 -13.77 4.01 -26.39
C ALA A 27 -13.12 4.61 -27.65
N ALA A 28 -13.00 3.79 -28.70
CA ALA A 28 -12.44 4.25 -29.97
C ALA A 28 -13.19 5.50 -30.51
N PRO A 29 -12.50 6.54 -31.03
CA PRO A 29 -11.06 6.58 -31.24
C PRO A 29 -10.23 7.06 -30.05
N ASN A 30 -10.82 7.47 -28.93
CA ASN A 30 -10.14 8.11 -27.79
C ASN A 30 -9.89 7.10 -26.65
N ILE A 31 -8.96 6.16 -26.87
CA ILE A 31 -8.56 5.18 -25.86
C ILE A 31 -7.29 5.66 -25.15
N THR A 32 -7.34 5.75 -23.82
CA THR A 32 -6.18 5.99 -22.97
C THR A 32 -5.68 4.67 -22.39
N LYS A 33 -4.47 4.28 -22.75
CA LYS A 33 -3.80 3.08 -22.22
C LYS A 33 -3.06 3.43 -20.93
N ALA A 34 -3.76 3.40 -19.82
CA ALA A 34 -3.19 3.75 -18.52
C ALA A 34 -2.18 2.70 -18.03
N LEU A 35 -2.39 1.43 -18.35
CA LEU A 35 -1.44 0.33 -18.17
C LEU A 35 -1.43 -0.52 -19.44
N ASP A 36 -0.25 -0.90 -19.94
CA ASP A 36 -0.10 -1.62 -21.20
C ASP A 36 0.92 -2.77 -21.10
N GLY A 37 0.53 -3.81 -20.34
CA GLY A 37 1.34 -5.05 -20.21
C GLY A 37 2.25 -5.06 -18.98
N VAL A 38 1.80 -4.52 -17.84
CA VAL A 38 2.57 -4.49 -16.59
C VAL A 38 2.67 -5.88 -15.98
N THR A 39 3.91 -6.40 -15.87
CA THR A 39 4.22 -7.64 -15.17
C THR A 39 5.24 -7.34 -14.07
N LEU A 40 4.86 -7.62 -12.83
CA LEU A 40 5.73 -7.44 -11.67
C LEU A 40 5.43 -8.47 -10.59
N SER A 41 6.40 -8.69 -9.71
CA SER A 41 6.21 -9.48 -8.49
C SER A 41 6.82 -8.75 -7.30
N VAL A 42 6.20 -8.90 -6.12
CA VAL A 42 6.71 -8.36 -4.85
C VAL A 42 6.79 -9.51 -3.84
N GLY A 43 7.93 -9.65 -3.19
CA GLY A 43 8.16 -10.64 -2.15
C GLY A 43 7.47 -10.28 -0.84
N GLN A 44 7.23 -11.28 0.00
CA GLN A 44 6.69 -11.03 1.34
C GLN A 44 7.70 -10.24 2.19
N GLY A 45 7.23 -9.18 2.86
CA GLY A 45 8.06 -8.29 3.68
C GLY A 45 8.91 -7.31 2.88
N GLU A 46 8.83 -7.31 1.54
CA GLU A 46 9.56 -6.39 0.67
C GLU A 46 8.92 -4.98 0.71
N PHE A 47 9.74 -3.95 0.76
CA PHE A 47 9.32 -2.57 0.54
C PHE A 47 9.69 -2.14 -0.88
N VAL A 48 8.70 -1.94 -1.74
CA VAL A 48 8.87 -1.51 -3.14
C VAL A 48 8.38 -0.09 -3.32
N ALA A 49 9.18 0.74 -3.97
CA ALA A 49 8.76 2.06 -4.45
C ALA A 49 8.49 2.04 -5.95
N ILE A 50 7.35 2.56 -6.37
CA ILE A 50 6.98 2.74 -7.77
C ILE A 50 7.10 4.23 -8.09
N VAL A 51 8.02 4.56 -9.01
CA VAL A 51 8.31 5.94 -9.43
C VAL A 51 7.93 6.15 -10.90
N GLY A 52 7.68 7.40 -11.27
CA GLY A 52 7.39 7.81 -12.63
C GLY A 52 6.75 9.20 -12.68
N THR A 53 6.64 9.77 -13.87
CA THR A 53 6.02 11.08 -14.09
C THR A 53 4.53 11.09 -13.79
N SER A 54 3.93 12.27 -13.65
CA SER A 54 2.46 12.38 -13.56
C SER A 54 1.81 11.78 -14.80
N GLY A 55 0.72 11.03 -14.63
CA GLY A 55 0.02 10.35 -15.73
C GLY A 55 0.67 9.06 -16.24
N SER A 56 1.80 8.60 -15.68
CA SER A 56 2.48 7.38 -16.14
C SER A 56 1.76 6.06 -15.82
N GLY A 57 0.65 6.09 -15.05
CA GLY A 57 -0.14 4.90 -14.71
C GLY A 57 0.04 4.39 -13.27
N LYS A 58 0.84 5.07 -12.41
CA LYS A 58 1.13 4.62 -11.02
C LYS A 58 -0.12 4.40 -10.17
N SER A 59 -0.98 5.42 -10.05
CA SER A 59 -2.20 5.31 -9.23
C SER A 59 -3.18 4.30 -9.85
N THR A 60 -3.21 4.18 -11.19
CA THR A 60 -3.98 3.11 -11.86
C THR A 60 -3.46 1.73 -11.46
N LEU A 61 -2.13 1.53 -11.45
CA LEU A 61 -1.53 0.27 -11.01
C LEU A 61 -1.87 -0.04 -9.55
N LEU A 62 -1.77 0.97 -8.67
CA LEU A 62 -2.13 0.81 -7.26
C LEU A 62 -3.60 0.42 -7.08
N ASN A 63 -4.51 1.05 -7.84
CA ASN A 63 -5.93 0.73 -7.81
C ASN A 63 -6.22 -0.70 -8.29
N MET A 64 -5.50 -1.17 -9.33
CA MET A 64 -5.61 -2.57 -9.78
C MET A 64 -5.12 -3.54 -8.71
N ILE A 65 -3.93 -3.30 -8.13
CA ILE A 65 -3.36 -4.12 -7.05
C ILE A 65 -4.28 -4.11 -5.84
N GLY A 66 -4.87 -2.96 -5.53
CA GLY A 66 -5.78 -2.77 -4.42
C GLY A 66 -7.19 -3.33 -4.64
N GLY A 67 -7.52 -3.81 -5.85
CA GLY A 67 -8.87 -4.25 -6.20
C GLY A 67 -9.91 -3.12 -6.10
N LEU A 68 -9.49 -1.86 -6.28
CA LEU A 68 -10.38 -0.69 -6.34
C LEU A 68 -10.94 -0.46 -7.74
N ASP A 69 -10.29 -1.02 -8.74
CA ASP A 69 -10.74 -1.03 -10.14
C ASP A 69 -10.37 -2.37 -10.77
N LEU A 70 -11.01 -2.75 -11.86
CA LEU A 70 -10.80 -4.00 -12.57
C LEU A 70 -9.92 -3.80 -13.81
N PRO A 71 -9.01 -4.73 -14.12
CA PRO A 71 -8.21 -4.67 -15.32
C PRO A 71 -9.06 -4.86 -16.60
N THR A 72 -8.61 -4.28 -17.71
CA THR A 72 -9.16 -4.59 -19.04
C THR A 72 -8.76 -5.99 -19.47
N THR A 73 -7.50 -6.36 -19.25
CA THR A 73 -6.96 -7.72 -19.42
C THR A 73 -5.77 -7.94 -18.47
N GLY A 74 -5.31 -9.17 -18.37
CA GLY A 74 -4.24 -9.56 -17.46
C GLY A 74 -4.77 -9.93 -16.07
N LYS A 75 -3.86 -10.16 -15.13
CA LYS A 75 -4.19 -10.72 -13.83
C LYS A 75 -3.48 -9.98 -12.71
N VAL A 76 -4.14 -9.88 -11.56
CA VAL A 76 -3.56 -9.45 -10.29
C VAL A 76 -3.80 -10.55 -9.26
N THR A 77 -2.74 -11.00 -8.61
CA THR A 77 -2.78 -11.99 -7.54
C THR A 77 -2.18 -11.37 -6.28
N VAL A 78 -2.91 -11.38 -5.17
CA VAL A 78 -2.46 -10.92 -3.86
C VAL A 78 -2.72 -12.03 -2.84
N ASP A 79 -1.73 -12.35 -2.02
CA ASP A 79 -1.80 -13.41 -1.00
C ASP A 79 -2.37 -14.73 -1.56
N GLY A 80 -1.91 -15.10 -2.78
CA GLY A 80 -2.33 -16.31 -3.49
C GLY A 80 -3.75 -16.28 -4.09
N LYS A 81 -4.48 -15.13 -4.02
CA LYS A 81 -5.81 -14.97 -4.59
C LYS A 81 -5.77 -14.09 -5.84
N GLU A 82 -6.27 -14.61 -6.96
CA GLU A 82 -6.51 -13.83 -8.18
C GLU A 82 -7.74 -12.95 -7.98
N LEU A 83 -7.57 -11.62 -8.03
CA LEU A 83 -8.64 -10.67 -7.68
C LEU A 83 -9.81 -10.70 -8.65
N SER A 84 -9.57 -10.98 -9.93
CA SER A 84 -10.61 -11.07 -10.97
C SER A 84 -11.56 -12.26 -10.80
N MET A 85 -11.20 -13.25 -9.97
CA MET A 85 -12.03 -14.41 -9.65
C MET A 85 -12.99 -14.15 -8.49
N LEU A 86 -12.87 -13.01 -7.81
CA LEU A 86 -13.70 -12.63 -6.69
C LEU A 86 -14.91 -11.82 -7.18
N ASN A 87 -16.09 -12.10 -6.68
CA ASN A 87 -17.24 -11.23 -6.86
C ASN A 87 -17.11 -9.97 -5.97
N ASP A 88 -17.98 -8.97 -6.15
CA ASP A 88 -17.90 -7.67 -5.48
C ASP A 88 -17.90 -7.79 -3.96
N GLU A 89 -18.71 -8.69 -3.40
CA GLU A 89 -18.77 -8.94 -1.95
C GLU A 89 -17.46 -9.57 -1.45
N GLN A 90 -17.00 -10.62 -2.12
CA GLN A 90 -15.73 -11.29 -1.80
C GLN A 90 -14.54 -10.35 -1.91
N LEU A 91 -14.51 -9.49 -2.96
CA LEU A 91 -13.45 -8.51 -3.18
C LEU A 91 -13.48 -7.43 -2.08
N THR A 92 -14.66 -7.01 -1.63
CA THR A 92 -14.81 -6.06 -0.54
C THR A 92 -14.31 -6.63 0.79
N ILE A 93 -14.64 -7.90 1.10
CA ILE A 93 -14.12 -8.60 2.27
C ILE A 93 -12.60 -8.78 2.16
N PHE A 94 -12.12 -9.17 0.99
CA PHE A 94 -10.69 -9.36 0.74
C PHE A 94 -9.89 -8.08 0.96
N ARG A 95 -10.34 -6.94 0.39
CA ARG A 95 -9.70 -5.64 0.60
C ARG A 95 -9.59 -5.30 2.08
N ARG A 96 -10.70 -5.42 2.82
CA ARG A 96 -10.76 -5.10 4.26
C ARG A 96 -9.76 -5.91 5.09
N ARG A 97 -9.57 -7.19 4.74
CA ARG A 97 -8.73 -8.12 5.50
C ARG A 97 -7.27 -8.17 5.05
N LYS A 98 -7.02 -7.95 3.76
CA LYS A 98 -5.73 -8.27 3.15
C LYS A 98 -4.98 -7.07 2.61
N ILE A 99 -5.63 -5.92 2.48
CA ILE A 99 -5.04 -4.73 1.88
C ILE A 99 -5.21 -3.53 2.82
N GLY A 100 -4.07 -2.95 3.26
CA GLY A 100 -4.05 -1.68 3.96
C GLY A 100 -3.82 -0.55 2.96
N PHE A 101 -4.61 0.53 3.05
CA PHE A 101 -4.42 1.71 2.20
C PHE A 101 -3.96 2.92 3.00
N ILE A 102 -2.95 3.61 2.48
CA ILE A 102 -2.47 4.91 2.94
C ILE A 102 -2.57 5.88 1.77
N PHE A 103 -3.45 6.88 1.88
CA PHE A 103 -3.69 7.87 0.83
C PHE A 103 -3.00 9.19 1.14
N GLN A 104 -2.74 9.98 0.12
CA GLN A 104 -2.21 11.33 0.22
C GLN A 104 -3.09 12.25 1.09
N ASN A 105 -4.41 12.13 0.99
CA ASN A 105 -5.40 12.94 1.72
C ASN A 105 -5.84 12.32 3.06
N TYR A 106 -5.07 11.38 3.61
CA TYR A 106 -5.34 10.68 4.89
C TYR A 106 -6.65 9.89 4.91
N ASN A 107 -7.73 10.41 4.34
CA ASN A 107 -9.08 9.83 4.26
C ASN A 107 -9.60 9.34 5.62
N LEU A 108 -9.36 10.14 6.68
CA LEU A 108 -9.94 9.87 7.99
C LEU A 108 -11.43 10.23 7.98
N VAL A 109 -12.21 9.44 8.71
CA VAL A 109 -13.64 9.71 8.92
C VAL A 109 -13.75 10.83 9.96
N PRO A 110 -14.26 12.04 9.60
CA PRO A 110 -14.13 13.23 10.43
C PRO A 110 -14.98 13.20 11.72
N VAL A 111 -16.02 12.35 11.75
CA VAL A 111 -16.92 12.16 12.91
C VAL A 111 -16.44 11.06 13.86
N LEU A 112 -15.35 10.37 13.54
CA LEU A 112 -14.72 9.35 14.38
C LEU A 112 -13.42 9.92 14.98
N ASN A 113 -13.15 9.62 16.25
CA ASN A 113 -11.87 9.95 16.87
C ASN A 113 -10.72 9.09 16.31
N VAL A 114 -9.50 9.31 16.79
CA VAL A 114 -8.30 8.58 16.35
C VAL A 114 -8.43 7.08 16.58
N TYR A 115 -8.86 6.65 17.76
CA TYR A 115 -9.04 5.24 18.08
C TYR A 115 -10.05 4.59 17.13
N GLU A 116 -11.22 5.19 16.98
CA GLU A 116 -12.29 4.71 16.10
C GLU A 116 -11.87 4.64 14.63
N ASN A 117 -11.13 5.65 14.13
CA ASN A 117 -10.55 5.61 12.78
C ASN A 117 -9.57 4.43 12.61
N ILE A 118 -8.71 4.18 13.61
CA ILE A 118 -7.72 3.10 13.55
C ILE A 118 -8.42 1.74 13.49
N VAL A 119 -9.38 1.47 14.37
CA VAL A 119 -10.00 0.16 14.49
C VAL A 119 -11.11 -0.12 13.46
N LEU A 120 -11.55 0.90 12.74
CA LEU A 120 -12.67 0.84 11.79
C LEU A 120 -12.65 -0.36 10.84
N PRO A 121 -11.51 -0.71 10.17
CA PRO A 121 -11.49 -1.86 9.26
C PRO A 121 -11.74 -3.19 9.97
N VAL A 122 -11.28 -3.34 11.21
CA VAL A 122 -11.46 -4.56 12.01
C VAL A 122 -12.90 -4.69 12.48
N GLU A 123 -13.50 -3.60 12.97
CA GLU A 123 -14.88 -3.57 13.44
C GLU A 123 -15.90 -3.77 12.31
N LEU A 124 -15.68 -3.17 11.14
CA LEU A 124 -16.50 -3.41 9.95
C LEU A 124 -16.44 -4.86 9.46
N ASP A 125 -15.42 -5.61 9.81
CA ASP A 125 -15.30 -7.04 9.52
C ASP A 125 -15.94 -7.93 10.59
N GLY A 126 -16.50 -7.34 11.65
CA GLY A 126 -17.10 -8.03 12.79
C GLY A 126 -16.07 -8.73 13.69
N ASN A 127 -14.79 -8.41 13.55
CA ASN A 127 -13.71 -9.02 14.33
C ASN A 127 -13.39 -8.22 15.60
N ASN A 128 -12.80 -8.90 16.58
CA ASN A 128 -12.27 -8.24 17.76
C ASN A 128 -10.89 -7.62 17.47
N VAL A 129 -10.68 -6.41 17.96
CA VAL A 129 -9.39 -5.73 17.85
C VAL A 129 -8.33 -6.43 18.70
N ASP A 130 -7.19 -6.78 18.11
CA ASP A 130 -6.02 -7.21 18.85
C ASP A 130 -5.40 -6.01 19.58
N LYS A 131 -5.85 -5.78 20.81
CA LYS A 131 -5.41 -4.64 21.62
C LYS A 131 -3.89 -4.58 21.81
N LYS A 132 -3.23 -5.73 22.00
CA LYS A 132 -1.77 -5.77 22.18
C LYS A 132 -1.02 -5.33 20.92
N PHE A 133 -1.50 -5.73 19.76
CA PHE A 133 -0.93 -5.30 18.49
C PHE A 133 -1.22 -3.83 18.22
N MET A 134 -2.47 -3.42 18.40
CA MET A 134 -2.87 -2.02 18.26
C MET A 134 -2.04 -1.08 19.14
N ASP A 135 -1.86 -1.42 20.43
CA ASP A 135 -1.05 -0.62 21.36
C ASP A 135 0.40 -0.48 20.90
N LYS A 136 0.98 -1.53 20.29
CA LYS A 136 2.32 -1.45 19.70
C LYS A 136 2.35 -0.49 18.52
N VAL A 137 1.37 -0.57 17.60
CA VAL A 137 1.26 0.31 16.44
C VAL A 137 1.09 1.77 16.88
N VAL A 138 0.16 2.03 17.80
CA VAL A 138 -0.13 3.37 18.34
C VAL A 138 1.12 3.98 18.98
N ARG A 139 1.86 3.20 19.77
CA ARG A 139 3.10 3.64 20.43
C ARG A 139 4.20 3.95 19.41
N MET A 140 4.40 3.08 18.43
CA MET A 140 5.42 3.31 17.39
C MET A 140 5.14 4.58 16.58
N LEU A 141 3.87 4.94 16.42
CA LEU A 141 3.45 6.12 15.67
C LEU A 141 3.29 7.37 16.55
N GLY A 142 3.53 7.27 17.88
CA GLY A 142 3.45 8.38 18.82
C GLY A 142 2.03 8.96 18.89
N LEU A 143 1.03 8.08 19.04
CA LEU A 143 -0.39 8.45 19.05
C LEU A 143 -1.07 8.13 20.40
N GLU A 144 -0.31 7.74 21.44
CA GLU A 144 -0.87 7.27 22.72
C GLU A 144 -1.79 8.31 23.39
N ASP A 145 -1.37 9.57 23.39
CA ASP A 145 -2.09 10.71 23.97
C ASP A 145 -3.11 11.35 23.04
N LYS A 146 -3.29 10.84 21.82
CA LYS A 146 -4.18 11.38 20.78
C LYS A 146 -5.40 10.52 20.51
N GLN A 147 -5.54 9.35 21.11
CA GLN A 147 -6.56 8.37 20.74
C GLN A 147 -8.00 8.90 20.82
N SER A 148 -8.30 9.81 21.75
CA SER A 148 -9.61 10.48 21.88
C SER A 148 -9.76 11.76 21.05
N SER A 149 -8.71 12.19 20.36
CA SER A 149 -8.73 13.41 19.55
C SER A 149 -9.52 13.19 18.25
N MET A 150 -10.21 14.24 17.79
CA MET A 150 -10.88 14.24 16.48
C MET A 150 -9.87 14.60 15.37
N PRO A 151 -10.04 14.09 14.13
CA PRO A 151 -9.14 14.40 13.01
C PRO A 151 -8.87 15.88 12.80
N GLY A 152 -9.87 16.73 12.93
CA GLY A 152 -9.73 18.18 12.78
C GLY A 152 -8.82 18.87 13.81
N ASN A 153 -8.51 18.22 14.92
CA ASN A 153 -7.61 18.72 15.97
C ASN A 153 -6.17 18.21 15.82
N LEU A 154 -5.86 17.49 14.73
CA LEU A 154 -4.56 16.90 14.46
C LEU A 154 -3.81 17.68 13.37
N SER A 155 -2.48 17.77 13.50
CA SER A 155 -1.64 18.22 12.39
C SER A 155 -1.69 17.21 11.23
N GLY A 156 -1.32 17.65 10.01
CA GLY A 156 -1.28 16.77 8.84
C GLY A 156 -0.43 15.51 9.06
N GLY A 157 0.74 15.67 9.68
CA GLY A 157 1.60 14.53 10.02
C GLY A 157 0.98 13.58 11.04
N GLN A 158 0.21 14.09 12.02
CA GLN A 158 -0.54 13.27 12.95
C GLN A 158 -1.68 12.53 12.26
N GLN A 159 -2.43 13.19 11.36
CA GLN A 159 -3.47 12.56 10.57
C GLN A 159 -2.91 11.43 9.70
N GLN A 160 -1.74 11.65 9.08
CA GLN A 160 -1.07 10.61 8.31
C GLN A 160 -0.62 9.42 9.17
N ARG A 161 -0.11 9.67 10.38
CA ARG A 161 0.22 8.58 11.33
C ARG A 161 -1.02 7.77 11.71
N VAL A 162 -2.19 8.40 11.87
CA VAL A 162 -3.47 7.71 12.10
C VAL A 162 -3.86 6.86 10.88
N ALA A 163 -3.69 7.37 9.66
CA ALA A 163 -3.95 6.61 8.43
C ALA A 163 -3.02 5.38 8.30
N ILE A 164 -1.73 5.53 8.68
CA ILE A 164 -0.79 4.40 8.76
C ILE A 164 -1.25 3.38 9.81
N ALA A 165 -1.63 3.82 11.01
CA ALA A 165 -2.12 2.92 12.06
C ALA A 165 -3.35 2.14 11.60
N ARG A 166 -4.32 2.82 10.96
CA ARG A 166 -5.52 2.20 10.38
C ARG A 166 -5.19 1.16 9.32
N ALA A 167 -4.20 1.43 8.47
CA ALA A 167 -3.78 0.50 7.43
C ALA A 167 -3.13 -0.77 8.01
N LEU A 168 -2.45 -0.67 9.16
CA LEU A 168 -1.70 -1.77 9.77
C LEU A 168 -2.54 -2.63 10.73
N VAL A 169 -3.58 -2.06 11.38
CA VAL A 169 -4.27 -2.71 12.51
C VAL A 169 -4.95 -4.02 12.14
N SER A 170 -5.41 -4.18 10.89
CA SER A 170 -6.00 -5.42 10.36
C SER A 170 -4.96 -6.49 10.03
N LYS A 171 -3.66 -6.21 10.21
CA LYS A 171 -2.54 -7.09 9.82
C LYS A 171 -2.65 -7.55 8.37
N PRO A 172 -2.73 -6.61 7.41
CA PRO A 172 -2.97 -6.95 6.01
C PRO A 172 -1.78 -7.71 5.42
N ALA A 173 -2.01 -8.43 4.32
CA ALA A 173 -0.96 -9.08 3.56
C ALA A 173 -0.04 -8.06 2.87
N ILE A 174 -0.61 -6.93 2.43
CA ILE A 174 0.11 -5.85 1.75
C ILE A 174 -0.44 -4.49 2.16
N VAL A 175 0.45 -3.51 2.30
CA VAL A 175 0.10 -2.08 2.46
C VAL A 175 0.41 -1.36 1.16
N LEU A 176 -0.55 -0.59 0.67
CA LEU A 176 -0.47 0.24 -0.52
C LEU A 176 -0.48 1.70 -0.11
N ALA A 177 0.55 2.46 -0.47
CA ALA A 177 0.70 3.86 -0.12
C ALA A 177 0.76 4.72 -1.39
N ASP A 178 -0.24 5.59 -1.58
CA ASP A 178 -0.30 6.53 -2.70
C ASP A 178 0.17 7.90 -2.23
N GLU A 179 1.39 8.28 -2.60
CA GLU A 179 2.04 9.54 -2.24
C GLU A 179 1.84 9.94 -0.77
N PRO A 180 2.23 9.09 0.20
CA PRO A 180 1.81 9.21 1.60
C PRO A 180 2.28 10.50 2.30
N THR A 181 3.11 11.30 1.67
CA THR A 181 3.64 12.56 2.20
C THR A 181 3.42 13.76 1.29
N GLY A 182 2.63 13.61 0.22
CA GLY A 182 2.44 14.65 -0.77
C GLY A 182 1.80 15.95 -0.25
N ASN A 183 1.13 15.90 0.91
CA ASN A 183 0.49 17.05 1.56
C ASN A 183 1.25 17.54 2.82
N LEU A 184 2.48 17.09 3.03
CA LEU A 184 3.28 17.42 4.21
C LEU A 184 4.50 18.26 3.82
N ASP A 185 4.98 19.10 4.75
CA ASP A 185 6.28 19.74 4.62
C ASP A 185 7.43 18.71 4.68
N SER A 186 8.60 19.09 4.20
CA SER A 186 9.75 18.17 4.05
C SER A 186 10.19 17.53 5.37
N ARG A 187 10.15 18.26 6.49
CA ARG A 187 10.53 17.73 7.80
C ARG A 187 9.54 16.68 8.30
N THR A 188 8.26 17.04 8.28
CA THR A 188 7.16 16.13 8.65
C THR A 188 7.12 14.90 7.73
N SER A 189 7.40 15.08 6.44
CA SER A 189 7.50 13.98 5.45
C SER A 189 8.56 12.97 5.86
N ASN A 190 9.77 13.43 6.20
CA ASN A 190 10.86 12.54 6.61
C ASN A 190 10.52 11.78 7.90
N ASP A 191 9.90 12.45 8.88
CA ASP A 191 9.47 11.81 10.12
C ASP A 191 8.42 10.71 9.86
N VAL A 192 7.40 11.00 9.05
CA VAL A 192 6.33 10.05 8.71
C VAL A 192 6.87 8.86 7.92
N LEU A 193 7.77 9.11 6.95
CA LEU A 193 8.38 8.03 6.15
C LEU A 193 9.32 7.17 6.99
N GLY A 194 10.08 7.77 7.91
CA GLY A 194 10.88 7.02 8.88
C GLY A 194 10.04 6.08 9.73
N LEU A 195 8.88 6.55 10.22
CA LEU A 195 7.93 5.73 10.96
C LEU A 195 7.30 4.63 10.09
N LEU A 196 6.94 4.93 8.85
CA LEU A 196 6.39 3.95 7.91
C LEU A 196 7.40 2.83 7.62
N LYS A 197 8.66 3.17 7.37
CA LYS A 197 9.74 2.20 7.18
C LYS A 197 9.97 1.36 8.44
N ALA A 198 10.06 2.01 9.61
CA ALA A 198 10.28 1.32 10.87
C ALA A 198 9.15 0.34 11.21
N THR A 199 7.88 0.74 10.99
CA THR A 199 6.73 -0.14 11.19
C THR A 199 6.69 -1.29 10.20
N SER A 200 7.01 -1.05 8.92
CA SER A 200 7.12 -2.10 7.90
C SER A 200 8.16 -3.16 8.31
N GLN A 201 9.35 -2.74 8.73
CA GLN A 201 10.41 -3.64 9.19
C GLN A 201 10.02 -4.40 10.45
N GLN A 202 9.47 -3.70 11.47
CA GLN A 202 9.11 -4.29 12.76
C GLN A 202 8.01 -5.35 12.63
N PHE A 203 7.07 -5.16 11.72
CA PHE A 203 5.94 -6.07 11.52
C PHE A 203 6.10 -6.99 10.31
N HIS A 204 7.26 -6.98 9.64
CA HIS A 204 7.51 -7.72 8.39
C HIS A 204 6.42 -7.47 7.34
N GLN A 205 5.97 -6.22 7.26
CA GLN A 205 4.86 -5.81 6.41
C GLN A 205 5.35 -5.56 4.98
N THR A 206 4.73 -6.22 4.00
CA THR A 206 4.95 -5.88 2.60
C THR A 206 4.36 -4.50 2.30
N LEU A 207 5.15 -3.63 1.67
CA LEU A 207 4.76 -2.27 1.37
C LEU A 207 5.03 -1.94 -0.10
N VAL A 208 4.01 -1.45 -0.80
CA VAL A 208 4.14 -0.86 -2.14
C VAL A 208 3.78 0.62 -2.04
N MET A 209 4.74 1.49 -2.31
CA MET A 209 4.57 2.93 -2.22
C MET A 209 4.73 3.57 -3.60
N ILE A 210 3.80 4.44 -3.95
CA ILE A 210 3.94 5.34 -5.09
C ILE A 210 4.52 6.66 -4.61
N THR A 211 5.51 7.16 -5.32
CA THR A 211 6.03 8.50 -5.11
C THR A 211 6.62 9.08 -6.40
N HIS A 212 6.55 10.40 -6.54
CA HIS A 212 7.27 11.14 -7.59
C HIS A 212 8.62 11.67 -7.08
N ASN A 213 8.93 11.51 -5.79
CA ASN A 213 10.17 11.94 -5.17
C ASN A 213 11.18 10.79 -5.13
N ASN A 214 12.28 10.94 -5.89
CA ASN A 214 13.34 9.93 -5.98
C ASN A 214 14.11 9.74 -4.65
N GLU A 215 14.23 10.77 -3.81
CA GLU A 215 14.89 10.64 -2.50
C GLU A 215 14.06 9.75 -1.57
N ILE A 216 12.74 9.93 -1.59
CA ILE A 216 11.79 9.08 -0.84
C ILE A 216 11.85 7.63 -1.33
N ALA A 217 11.97 7.43 -2.64
CA ALA A 217 12.05 6.10 -3.23
C ALA A 217 13.29 5.31 -2.75
N GLN A 218 14.39 5.99 -2.39
CA GLN A 218 15.61 5.36 -1.86
C GLN A 218 15.40 4.68 -0.48
N LEU A 219 14.29 4.92 0.18
CA LEU A 219 13.94 4.21 1.41
C LEU A 219 13.49 2.76 1.16
N ALA A 220 13.07 2.46 -0.06
CA ALA A 220 12.60 1.13 -0.46
C ALA A 220 13.76 0.14 -0.69
N ASP A 221 13.45 -1.14 -0.59
CA ASP A 221 14.41 -2.22 -0.90
C ASP A 221 14.61 -2.34 -2.42
N ARG A 222 13.58 -1.99 -3.21
CA ARG A 222 13.59 -2.00 -4.67
C ARG A 222 12.76 -0.86 -5.24
N ILE A 223 13.26 -0.26 -6.32
CA ILE A 223 12.58 0.80 -7.06
C ILE A 223 12.15 0.27 -8.43
N ILE A 224 10.89 0.46 -8.77
CA ILE A 224 10.31 0.14 -10.07
C ILE A 224 9.92 1.44 -10.76
N ARG A 225 10.37 1.63 -11.99
CA ARG A 225 10.00 2.79 -12.80
C ARG A 225 8.85 2.44 -13.73
N ILE A 226 7.83 3.29 -13.76
CA ILE A 226 6.72 3.18 -14.70
C ILE A 226 6.64 4.42 -15.59
N GLU A 227 6.58 4.24 -16.90
CA GLU A 227 6.42 5.29 -17.90
C GLU A 227 5.43 4.79 -18.96
N ASP A 228 4.48 5.66 -19.37
CA ASP A 228 3.46 5.35 -20.39
C ASP A 228 2.77 3.98 -20.18
N GLY A 229 2.44 3.66 -18.93
CA GLY A 229 1.76 2.43 -18.56
C GLY A 229 2.61 1.15 -18.62
N LYS A 230 3.94 1.25 -18.75
CA LYS A 230 4.88 0.12 -18.81
C LYS A 230 5.95 0.23 -17.73
N ILE A 231 6.45 -0.94 -17.28
CA ILE A 231 7.58 -1.01 -16.35
C ILE A 231 8.90 -0.94 -17.13
N TYR A 232 9.83 -0.16 -16.61
CA TYR A 232 11.23 -0.09 -17.00
C TYR A 232 12.07 -0.43 -15.76
N GLU A 233 12.92 -1.41 -15.86
CA GLU A 233 13.93 -1.78 -14.86
C GLU A 233 15.23 -1.00 -15.05
#